data_c0f17b4223f04a06c6254d636808303a
#
_entry.id   c0f17b4223f04a06c6254d636808303a
#
_cell.length_a   1.000
_cell.length_b   1.000
_cell.length_c   1.000
_cell.angle_alpha   90.00
_cell.angle_beta   90.00
_cell.angle_gamma   90.00
#
_symmetry.space_group_name_H-M   'P 1'
#
loop_
_entity.id
_entity.type
_entity.pdbx_description
1 polymer ?
#
loop_
_entity_poly.entity_id
_entity_poly.type
_entity_poly.pdbx_seq_one_letter_code
_entity_poly.pdbx_strand_id
1 'polypeptide(L)'
;MSEKPVVYLETSFISHVTARPSSDPLNAAKQQSSRKWWEDCRERFTLVASPTVYEECKEGEPGMAEKRLNMLDDYVILLPQIPAILELAKRFLEPYGPIPRKAEADAVHIASASSFGCEFLLTWNFKHIANAMIKRRVERILEEHGYRSPVICTPDELLGELA
;
A
#
# COMPACT_ATOMS: atom_id res chain seq x y z
N MET A 1 21.53 16.19 -5.58
CA MET A 1 20.60 15.76 -4.50
C MET A 1 19.93 14.47 -4.93
N SER A 2 19.99 13.45 -4.09
CA SER A 2 19.25 12.23 -4.36
C SER A 2 17.76 12.48 -4.13
N GLU A 3 16.94 12.00 -5.04
CA GLU A 3 15.48 12.02 -4.85
C GLU A 3 15.11 11.08 -3.71
N LYS A 4 14.06 11.44 -2.98
CA LYS A 4 13.53 10.58 -1.93
C LYS A 4 12.92 9.32 -2.55
N PRO A 5 13.12 8.14 -1.94
CA PRO A 5 12.44 6.92 -2.37
C PRO A 5 10.92 7.11 -2.32
N VAL A 6 10.24 6.49 -3.28
CA VAL A 6 8.77 6.59 -3.39
C VAL A 6 8.12 5.40 -2.68
N VAL A 7 7.21 5.69 -1.77
CA VAL A 7 6.41 4.71 -1.03
C VAL A 7 4.94 4.85 -1.40
N TYR A 8 4.36 3.74 -1.86
CA TYR A 8 2.92 3.64 -2.05
C TYR A 8 2.27 3.23 -0.72
N LEU A 9 1.33 4.04 -0.23
CA LEU A 9 0.61 3.78 1.01
C LEU A 9 -0.71 3.06 0.70
N GLU A 10 -0.79 1.78 1.05
CA GLU A 10 -2.01 1.01 0.90
C GLU A 10 -2.96 1.31 2.07
N THR A 11 -4.24 1.14 1.86
CA THR A 11 -5.31 1.56 2.78
C THR A 11 -5.17 1.00 4.18
N SER A 12 -4.71 -0.25 4.34
CA SER A 12 -4.55 -0.86 5.67
C SER A 12 -3.55 -0.11 6.55
N PHE A 13 -2.48 0.42 5.94
CA PHE A 13 -1.52 1.26 6.67
C PHE A 13 -2.18 2.55 7.17
N ILE A 14 -2.88 3.26 6.28
CA ILE A 14 -3.59 4.50 6.62
C ILE A 14 -4.60 4.27 7.73
N SER A 15 -5.35 3.18 7.64
CA SER A 15 -6.33 2.80 8.65
C SER A 15 -5.71 2.58 10.03
N HIS A 16 -4.57 1.92 10.11
CA HIS A 16 -3.89 1.70 11.39
C HIS A 16 -3.30 2.99 11.97
N VAL A 17 -2.84 3.93 11.16
CA VAL A 17 -2.34 5.22 11.65
C VAL A 17 -3.47 6.03 12.30
N THR A 18 -4.66 6.04 11.70
CA THR A 18 -5.78 6.91 12.08
C THR A 18 -6.76 6.27 13.06
N ALA A 19 -6.76 4.96 13.21
CA ALA A 19 -7.73 4.22 14.00
C ALA A 19 -7.70 4.56 15.49
N ARG A 20 -8.85 4.39 16.15
CA ARG A 20 -8.94 4.42 17.60
C ARG A 20 -8.12 3.26 18.19
N PRO A 21 -7.53 3.41 19.39
CA PRO A 21 -6.76 2.34 20.01
C PRO A 21 -7.56 1.03 20.10
N SER A 22 -6.97 -0.05 19.61
CA SER A 22 -7.59 -1.38 19.65
C SER A 22 -7.32 -2.10 20.97
N SER A 23 -8.30 -2.84 21.45
CA SER A 23 -8.13 -3.76 22.60
C SER A 23 -7.51 -5.10 22.19
N ASP A 24 -7.53 -5.42 20.89
CA ASP A 24 -6.85 -6.60 20.36
C ASP A 24 -5.34 -6.36 20.31
N PRO A 25 -4.49 -7.20 20.96
CA PRO A 25 -3.06 -6.98 21.01
C PRO A 25 -2.37 -6.91 19.66
N LEU A 26 -2.79 -7.72 18.68
CA LEU A 26 -2.19 -7.71 17.34
C LEU A 26 -2.50 -6.41 16.60
N ASN A 27 -3.75 -5.97 16.65
CA ASN A 27 -4.13 -4.70 16.02
C ASN A 27 -3.49 -3.50 16.73
N ALA A 28 -3.40 -3.53 18.06
CA ALA A 28 -2.73 -2.48 18.83
C ALA A 28 -1.25 -2.37 18.43
N ALA A 29 -0.56 -3.50 18.25
CA ALA A 29 0.84 -3.51 17.80
C ALA A 29 1.00 -2.92 16.41
N LYS A 30 0.12 -3.28 15.46
CA LYS A 30 0.13 -2.71 14.10
C LYS A 30 -0.12 -1.20 14.11
N GLN A 31 -1.05 -0.73 14.94
CA GLN A 31 -1.33 0.69 15.10
C GLN A 31 -0.10 1.44 15.62
N GLN A 32 0.56 0.90 16.62
CA GLN A 32 1.75 1.49 17.21
C GLN A 32 2.90 1.57 16.20
N SER A 33 3.19 0.49 15.48
CA SER A 33 4.20 0.45 14.43
C SER A 33 3.89 1.44 13.30
N SER A 34 2.64 1.51 12.89
CA SER A 34 2.20 2.43 11.83
C SER A 34 2.38 3.89 12.22
N ARG A 35 1.97 4.26 13.43
CA ARG A 35 2.13 5.62 13.94
C ARG A 35 3.59 5.99 14.11
N LYS A 36 4.40 5.09 14.64
CA LYS A 36 5.85 5.32 14.79
C LYS A 36 6.50 5.56 13.42
N TRP A 37 6.19 4.74 12.44
CA TRP A 37 6.70 4.95 11.08
C TRP A 37 6.25 6.30 10.52
N TRP A 38 4.98 6.62 10.68
CA TRP A 38 4.42 7.89 10.21
C TRP A 38 5.12 9.09 10.82
N GLU A 39 5.33 9.09 12.10
CA GLU A 39 5.95 10.20 12.83
C GLU A 39 7.45 10.32 12.53
N ASP A 40 8.18 9.21 12.51
CA ASP A 40 9.63 9.20 12.46
C ASP A 40 10.20 9.11 11.04
N CYS A 41 9.46 8.54 10.11
CA CYS A 41 10.01 8.13 8.82
C CYS A 41 9.39 8.83 7.60
N ARG A 42 8.16 9.29 7.65
CA ARG A 42 7.42 9.76 6.46
C ARG A 42 8.17 10.83 5.65
N GLU A 43 8.90 11.71 6.32
CA GLU A 43 9.59 12.83 5.65
C GLU A 43 10.79 12.39 4.81
N ARG A 44 11.23 11.16 4.98
CA ARG A 44 12.34 10.59 4.20
C ARG A 44 11.90 10.02 2.87
N PHE A 45 10.60 9.94 2.64
CA PHE A 45 10.00 9.34 1.45
C PHE A 45 9.10 10.31 0.73
N THR A 46 8.89 10.07 -0.55
CA THR A 46 7.78 10.63 -1.30
C THR A 46 6.60 9.69 -1.16
N LEU A 47 5.49 10.19 -0.60
CA LEU A 47 4.32 9.37 -0.28
C LEU A 47 3.29 9.49 -1.41
N VAL A 48 2.84 8.36 -1.93
CA VAL A 48 1.86 8.31 -3.01
C VAL A 48 0.75 7.31 -2.71
N ALA A 49 -0.41 7.52 -3.32
CA ALA A 49 -1.54 6.60 -3.26
C ALA A 49 -2.37 6.70 -4.54
N SER A 50 -3.10 5.65 -4.86
CA SER A 50 -4.00 5.62 -6.02
C SER A 50 -5.40 6.09 -5.66
N PRO A 51 -6.26 6.37 -6.65
CA PRO A 51 -7.69 6.63 -6.42
C PRO A 51 -8.39 5.50 -5.65
N THR A 52 -7.95 4.26 -5.82
CA THR A 52 -8.50 3.11 -5.08
C THR A 52 -8.32 3.28 -3.57
N VAL A 53 -7.15 3.78 -3.13
CA VAL A 53 -6.92 4.07 -1.70
C VAL A 53 -7.93 5.13 -1.21
N TYR A 54 -8.13 6.18 -1.98
CA TYR A 54 -9.12 7.23 -1.64
C TYR A 54 -10.52 6.66 -1.50
N GLU A 55 -10.96 5.83 -2.45
CA GLU A 55 -12.28 5.22 -2.40
C GLU A 55 -12.45 4.31 -1.17
N GLU A 56 -11.47 3.49 -0.87
CA GLU A 56 -11.50 2.65 0.32
C GLU A 56 -11.50 3.46 1.62
N CYS A 57 -10.76 4.56 1.66
CA CYS A 57 -10.71 5.44 2.84
C CYS A 57 -12.03 6.17 3.13
N LYS A 58 -12.92 6.28 2.16
CA LYS A 58 -14.26 6.87 2.33
C LYS A 58 -15.23 5.95 3.06
N GLU A 59 -14.92 4.67 3.14
CA GLU A 59 -15.81 3.66 3.73
C GLU A 59 -15.83 3.71 5.25
N GLY A 60 -16.92 3.19 5.83
CA GLY A 60 -17.05 3.03 7.27
C GLY A 60 -17.61 4.25 7.99
N GLU A 61 -17.25 4.41 9.26
CA GLU A 61 -17.76 5.48 10.11
C GLU A 61 -17.24 6.85 9.62
N PRO A 62 -18.15 7.85 9.44
CA PRO A 62 -17.80 9.11 8.79
C PRO A 62 -16.64 9.90 9.44
N GLY A 63 -16.57 9.91 10.77
CA GLY A 63 -15.48 10.61 11.48
C GLY A 63 -14.12 9.97 11.24
N MET A 64 -14.07 8.65 11.14
CA MET A 64 -12.83 7.92 10.83
C MET A 64 -12.46 8.08 9.35
N ALA A 65 -13.45 8.06 8.46
CA ALA A 65 -13.22 8.32 7.04
C ALA A 65 -12.62 9.72 6.82
N GLU A 66 -13.15 10.73 7.50
CA GLU A 66 -12.61 12.09 7.44
C GLU A 66 -11.15 12.17 7.85
N LYS A 67 -10.77 11.49 8.94
CA LYS A 67 -9.36 11.45 9.38
C LYS A 67 -8.44 10.83 8.32
N ARG A 68 -8.87 9.72 7.70
CA ARG A 68 -8.09 9.07 6.64
C ARG A 68 -7.94 9.97 5.42
N LEU A 69 -9.02 10.60 4.98
CA LEU A 69 -9.00 11.50 3.83
C LEU A 69 -8.16 12.74 4.08
N ASN A 70 -8.22 13.31 5.27
CA ASN A 70 -7.39 14.46 5.65
C ASN A 70 -5.91 14.11 5.61
N MET A 71 -5.53 12.93 6.09
CA MET A 71 -4.15 12.45 6.03
C MET A 71 -3.67 12.33 4.57
N LEU A 72 -4.51 11.79 3.69
CA LEU A 72 -4.20 11.70 2.26
C LEU A 72 -4.07 13.07 1.61
N ASP A 73 -5.02 13.96 1.85
CA ASP A 73 -5.03 15.29 1.25
C ASP A 73 -3.85 16.15 1.69
N ASP A 74 -3.44 16.04 2.95
CA ASP A 74 -2.38 16.88 3.52
C ASP A 74 -0.96 16.37 3.20
N TYR A 75 -0.76 15.07 3.01
CA TYR A 75 0.59 14.49 2.97
C TYR A 75 0.89 13.61 1.76
N VAL A 76 -0.11 13.17 1.01
CA VAL A 76 0.06 12.10 0.02
C VAL A 76 -0.27 12.59 -1.38
N ILE A 77 0.61 12.29 -2.33
CA ILE A 77 0.40 12.62 -3.74
C ILE A 77 -0.55 11.59 -4.37
N LEU A 78 -1.63 12.06 -4.98
CA LEU A 78 -2.55 11.20 -5.71
C LEU A 78 -1.99 10.83 -7.07
N LEU A 79 -1.79 9.53 -7.30
CA LEU A 79 -1.41 9.00 -8.60
C LEU A 79 -2.62 8.98 -9.55
N PRO A 80 -2.42 9.22 -10.85
CA PRO A 80 -3.50 9.08 -11.81
C PRO A 80 -3.89 7.62 -12.05
N GLN A 81 -5.14 7.40 -12.40
CA GLN A 81 -5.62 6.10 -12.87
C GLN A 81 -5.48 6.06 -14.39
N ILE A 82 -4.63 5.17 -14.88
CA ILE A 82 -4.42 4.99 -16.34
C ILE A 82 -4.82 3.57 -16.76
N PRO A 83 -5.24 3.37 -18.03
CA PRO A 83 -5.69 2.04 -18.49
C PRO A 83 -4.67 0.92 -18.29
N ALA A 84 -3.38 1.21 -18.40
CA ALA A 84 -2.30 0.24 -18.21
C ALA A 84 -2.31 -0.38 -16.81
N ILE A 85 -2.76 0.35 -15.78
CA ILE A 85 -2.87 -0.17 -14.41
C ILE A 85 -3.90 -1.29 -14.35
N LEU A 86 -5.07 -1.09 -14.95
CA LEU A 86 -6.13 -2.10 -14.94
C LEU A 86 -5.73 -3.32 -15.75
N GLU A 87 -5.05 -3.14 -16.86
CA GLU A 87 -4.52 -4.24 -17.65
C GLU A 87 -3.49 -5.07 -16.89
N LEU A 88 -2.58 -4.40 -16.17
CA LEU A 88 -1.61 -5.08 -15.32
C LEU A 88 -2.29 -5.80 -14.16
N ALA A 89 -3.27 -5.16 -13.49
CA ALA A 89 -4.01 -5.75 -12.39
C ALA A 89 -4.69 -7.06 -12.78
N LYS A 90 -5.25 -7.15 -13.99
CA LYS A 90 -5.86 -8.38 -14.51
C LYS A 90 -4.89 -9.55 -14.54
N ARG A 91 -3.60 -9.29 -14.74
CA ARG A 91 -2.57 -10.35 -14.77
C ARG A 91 -2.33 -10.95 -13.39
N PHE A 92 -2.61 -10.23 -12.34
CA PHE A 92 -2.51 -10.74 -10.96
C PHE A 92 -3.73 -11.54 -10.52
N LEU A 93 -4.86 -11.39 -11.21
CA LEU A 93 -6.12 -12.02 -10.83
C LEU A 93 -6.28 -13.42 -11.42
N GLU A 94 -6.98 -14.30 -10.69
CA GLU A 94 -7.39 -15.61 -11.19
C GLU A 94 -8.18 -15.46 -12.51
N PRO A 95 -8.01 -16.35 -13.49
CA PRO A 95 -7.18 -17.57 -13.44
C PRO A 95 -5.70 -17.33 -13.79
N TYR A 96 -5.29 -16.14 -14.17
CA TYR A 96 -3.93 -15.85 -14.66
C TYR A 96 -2.91 -15.67 -13.56
N GLY A 97 -3.32 -15.18 -12.42
CA GLY A 97 -2.45 -14.82 -11.30
C GLY A 97 -2.92 -15.36 -9.96
N PRO A 98 -2.18 -15.01 -8.87
CA PRO A 98 -2.38 -15.59 -7.55
C PRO A 98 -3.48 -14.94 -6.72
N ILE A 99 -4.05 -13.82 -7.17
CA ILE A 99 -5.02 -13.05 -6.38
C ILE A 99 -6.44 -13.43 -6.78
N PRO A 100 -7.33 -13.76 -5.81
CA PRO A 100 -8.71 -14.07 -6.13
C PRO A 100 -9.43 -12.88 -6.81
N ARG A 101 -10.33 -13.16 -7.73
CA ARG A 101 -11.09 -12.11 -8.45
C ARG A 101 -11.83 -11.14 -7.53
N LYS A 102 -12.32 -11.62 -6.40
CA LYS A 102 -12.99 -10.78 -5.40
C LYS A 102 -12.08 -9.76 -4.71
N ALA A 103 -10.76 -9.92 -4.85
CA ALA A 103 -9.74 -9.03 -4.30
C ALA A 103 -9.13 -8.12 -5.38
N GLU A 104 -9.92 -7.67 -6.33
CA GLU A 104 -9.48 -6.82 -7.44
C GLU A 104 -8.78 -5.54 -6.95
N ALA A 105 -9.28 -4.90 -5.89
CA ALA A 105 -8.66 -3.71 -5.33
C ALA A 105 -7.21 -3.97 -4.90
N ASP A 106 -6.93 -5.13 -4.32
CA ASP A 106 -5.57 -5.51 -3.91
C ASP A 106 -4.63 -5.63 -5.11
N ALA A 107 -5.13 -6.20 -6.22
CA ALA A 107 -4.39 -6.26 -7.47
C ALA A 107 -4.12 -4.86 -8.03
N VAL A 108 -5.07 -3.94 -7.94
CA VAL A 108 -4.93 -2.55 -8.38
C VAL A 108 -3.87 -1.81 -7.56
N HIS A 109 -3.80 -2.03 -6.25
CA HIS A 109 -2.74 -1.43 -5.42
C HIS A 109 -1.35 -1.83 -5.92
N ILE A 110 -1.14 -3.12 -6.17
CA ILE A 110 0.16 -3.61 -6.66
C ILE A 110 0.46 -3.05 -8.06
N ALA A 111 -0.53 -3.07 -8.95
CA ALA A 111 -0.37 -2.57 -10.31
C ALA A 111 -0.07 -1.06 -10.33
N SER A 112 -0.73 -0.28 -9.49
CA SER A 112 -0.50 1.16 -9.37
C SER A 112 0.93 1.46 -8.89
N ALA A 113 1.37 0.82 -7.82
CA ALA A 113 2.73 0.98 -7.30
C ALA A 113 3.78 0.61 -8.35
N SER A 114 3.57 -0.50 -9.05
CA SER A 114 4.50 -0.98 -10.06
C SER A 114 4.56 -0.09 -11.30
N SER A 115 3.40 0.39 -11.77
CA SER A 115 3.30 1.24 -12.97
C SER A 115 3.98 2.59 -12.80
N PHE A 116 4.01 3.12 -11.59
CA PHE A 116 4.65 4.40 -11.28
C PHE A 116 6.05 4.25 -10.68
N GLY A 117 6.61 3.04 -10.71
CA GLY A 117 7.98 2.81 -10.28
C GLY A 117 8.22 3.07 -8.79
N CYS A 118 7.22 2.84 -7.94
CA CYS A 118 7.36 2.96 -6.50
C CYS A 118 8.39 1.94 -6.00
N GLU A 119 9.29 2.38 -5.12
CA GLU A 119 10.29 1.50 -4.55
C GLU A 119 9.71 0.59 -3.48
N PHE A 120 8.74 1.11 -2.72
CA PHE A 120 8.08 0.36 -1.63
C PHE A 120 6.56 0.44 -1.74
N LEU A 121 5.90 -0.64 -1.34
CA LEU A 121 4.47 -0.70 -1.11
C LEU A 121 4.25 -1.05 0.37
N LEU A 122 3.75 -0.11 1.14
CA LEU A 122 3.60 -0.22 2.58
C LEU A 122 2.19 -0.70 2.94
N THR A 123 2.09 -1.87 3.57
CA THR A 123 0.80 -2.55 3.78
C THR A 123 0.82 -3.48 4.99
N TRP A 124 -0.36 -3.69 5.58
CA TRP A 124 -0.64 -4.75 6.56
C TRP A 124 -1.52 -5.87 5.98
N ASN A 125 -1.81 -5.84 4.69
CA ASN A 125 -2.64 -6.85 4.06
C ASN A 125 -1.83 -8.13 3.81
N PHE A 126 -1.78 -9.01 4.79
CA PHE A 126 -1.11 -10.30 4.69
C PHE A 126 -1.86 -11.34 3.88
N LYS A 127 -3.13 -11.10 3.61
CA LYS A 127 -3.96 -12.08 2.90
C LYS A 127 -3.68 -12.08 1.40
N HIS A 128 -3.62 -10.89 0.77
CA HIS A 128 -3.54 -10.80 -0.68
C HIS A 128 -2.37 -9.96 -1.22
N ILE A 129 -1.65 -9.23 -0.38
CA ILE A 129 -0.56 -8.36 -0.83
C ILE A 129 0.77 -8.77 -0.20
N ALA A 130 0.89 -8.72 1.12
CA ALA A 130 2.11 -9.05 1.86
C ALA A 130 2.22 -10.55 2.20
N ASN A 131 1.64 -11.39 1.37
CA ASN A 131 1.70 -12.85 1.50
C ASN A 131 2.90 -13.38 0.70
N ALA A 132 3.77 -14.16 1.31
CA ALA A 132 5.01 -14.64 0.67
C ALA A 132 4.75 -15.42 -0.62
N MET A 133 3.72 -16.26 -0.66
CA MET A 133 3.37 -17.05 -1.85
C MET A 133 2.87 -16.16 -2.99
N ILE A 134 2.07 -15.16 -2.66
CA ILE A 134 1.55 -14.20 -3.63
C ILE A 134 2.65 -13.29 -4.15
N LYS A 135 3.48 -12.73 -3.25
CA LYS A 135 4.59 -11.84 -3.63
C LYS A 135 5.51 -12.47 -4.66
N ARG A 136 5.88 -13.72 -4.45
CA ARG A 136 6.77 -14.44 -5.38
C ARG A 136 6.18 -14.56 -6.78
N ARG A 137 4.89 -14.87 -6.88
CA ARG A 137 4.21 -14.99 -8.18
C ARG A 137 3.99 -13.62 -8.83
N VAL A 138 3.65 -12.62 -8.04
CA VAL A 138 3.49 -11.23 -8.52
C VAL A 138 4.82 -10.69 -9.08
N GLU A 139 5.91 -10.89 -8.37
CA GLU A 139 7.24 -10.48 -8.84
C GLU A 139 7.58 -11.09 -10.19
N ARG A 140 7.29 -12.38 -10.37
CA ARG A 140 7.51 -13.07 -11.65
C ARG A 140 6.68 -12.45 -12.76
N ILE A 141 5.40 -12.18 -12.52
CA ILE A 141 4.51 -11.55 -13.52
C ILE A 141 5.03 -10.17 -13.89
N LEU A 142 5.45 -9.37 -12.90
CA LEU A 142 6.00 -8.04 -13.14
C LEU A 142 7.27 -8.08 -13.99
N GLU A 143 8.20 -8.99 -13.69
CA GLU A 143 9.42 -9.17 -14.47
C GLU A 143 9.11 -9.56 -15.91
N GLU A 144 8.18 -10.49 -16.12
CA GLU A 144 7.74 -10.92 -17.46
C GLU A 144 7.15 -9.77 -18.30
N HIS A 145 6.57 -8.78 -17.65
CA HIS A 145 5.96 -7.62 -18.32
C HIS A 145 6.86 -6.37 -18.29
N GLY A 146 8.10 -6.49 -17.88
CA GLY A 146 9.08 -5.40 -17.91
C GLY A 146 8.95 -4.39 -16.78
N TYR A 147 8.26 -4.71 -15.71
CA TYR A 147 8.13 -3.85 -14.54
C TYR A 147 9.13 -4.24 -13.46
N ARG A 148 9.65 -3.23 -12.77
CA ARG A 148 10.39 -3.44 -11.53
C ARG A 148 9.39 -3.65 -10.40
N SER A 149 9.54 -4.75 -9.65
CA SER A 149 8.67 -5.03 -8.51
C SER A 149 8.98 -4.08 -7.35
N PRO A 150 7.97 -3.43 -6.75
CA PRO A 150 8.18 -2.73 -5.49
C PRO A 150 8.49 -3.72 -4.38
N VAL A 151 9.21 -3.28 -3.36
CA VAL A 151 9.37 -4.05 -2.13
C VAL A 151 8.07 -3.93 -1.34
N ILE A 152 7.33 -5.01 -1.24
CA ILE A 152 6.10 -5.07 -0.45
C ILE A 152 6.48 -5.36 0.99
N CYS A 153 6.19 -4.44 1.90
CA CYS A 153 6.65 -4.51 3.28
C CYS A 153 5.67 -3.90 4.27
N THR A 154 5.88 -4.24 5.54
CA THR A 154 5.21 -3.61 6.68
C THR A 154 6.03 -2.42 7.18
N PRO A 155 5.44 -1.54 8.02
CA PRO A 155 6.21 -0.47 8.65
C PRO A 155 7.42 -0.95 9.46
N ASP A 156 7.32 -2.11 10.10
CA ASP A 156 8.43 -2.67 10.88
C ASP A 156 9.65 -2.98 10.02
N GLU A 157 9.41 -3.46 8.80
CA GLU A 157 10.48 -3.78 7.86
C GLU A 157 11.16 -2.54 7.28
N LEU A 158 10.48 -1.41 7.26
CA LEU A 158 10.98 -0.17 6.67
C LEU A 158 11.59 0.80 7.68
N LEU A 159 11.76 0.38 8.93
CA LEU A 159 12.39 1.16 10.00
C LEU A 159 13.91 0.99 10.08
N GLY A 160 14.45 -0.10 9.52
CA GLY A 160 15.78 -0.63 9.87
C GLY A 160 16.95 0.34 9.80
N GLU A 161 17.06 1.16 8.76
CA GLU A 161 18.17 2.09 8.58
C GLU A 161 17.99 3.42 9.31
N LEU A 162 16.87 3.57 9.98
CA LEU A 162 16.46 4.83 10.58
C LEU A 162 16.55 4.78 12.10
N ALA A 163 16.91 3.63 12.59
CA ALA A 163 17.11 3.43 14.03
C ALA A 163 18.40 4.10 14.51
#